data_f4c41fdb7b7a9b00837ace6e5e8b0eea
#
_entry.id   f4c41fdb7b7a9b00837ace6e5e8b0eea
#
_cell.length_a   1.000
_cell.length_b   1.000
_cell.length_c   1.000
_cell.angle_alpha   90.00
_cell.angle_beta   90.00
_cell.angle_gamma   90.00
#
_symmetry.space_group_name_H-M   'P 1'
#
loop_
_entity.id
_entity.type
_entity.pdbx_description
1 polymer ?
#
loop_
_entity_poly.entity_id
_entity_poly.type
_entity_poly.pdbx_seq_one_letter_code
_entity_poly.pdbx_strand_id
1 'polypeptide(L)'
;MNNHTSFSKTVRSSRKNQQGITLITTLLLLLLLIGMSLTMVLAVSSESLINGYYGRYRGSFYAADSGVTSARQTLIANLTADVPGGFSAGTAPIANTTTAATNAATAVTGAFGAFTTVSTANSWQERFEVTNVVVATPPTTPAATCTPQGQSPSTATCAGPFSTNPTSYVYSFPYSMTIVGQSQGSEVATLVDNGTIFLTANATAGTLNQSFAAWGMFIGTQGLCSGDLVPGTITGPVFTNGSWNFSNSGPYTFTDAVGQSGATAGWDGSSGGCVSSATATNGINPTFTNGFNVNQTAIALPANSFNQEQAVLDGIGNAASAPTNAQLNAILKNAAGTAYPTGGAASGVYVPYTVSGSPAVKTFSGGGIYVQGNAQVTLAPVSTSTTAQQYTIVNSGVTTTVVIDPAAGSAGTTTITTTGLGTQTINGVPQQFSSADQLMGDATMLFVNGAITGLSGPGQGQAAIQNATALTVVASGTNDITITGDILYKAEPVTMTGTVATIDQLVPANNTGQVLGVYTSGGNINLANSQSNGNLEIDASIACISATGSGGLVNTGAGINTLTIVGGRIQNTIQNINTTTRNVLFDRRFLSGGFAPPWFPSTTVTAAAGSGTSVTTTWKGVQWLNKTNYQ
;
A
#
# COMPACT_ATOMS: atom_id res chain seq x y z
N MET A 1 -68.75 -104.25 16.11
CA MET A 1 -69.46 -103.79 17.33
C MET A 1 -69.48 -102.27 17.30
N ASN A 2 -70.64 -101.74 17.10
CA ASN A 2 -71.30 -100.63 17.79
C ASN A 2 -70.44 -99.35 17.96
N ASN A 3 -70.84 -98.13 17.75
CA ASN A 3 -72.15 -97.51 17.47
C ASN A 3 -71.95 -96.05 17.23
N HIS A 4 -72.70 -95.47 16.32
CA HIS A 4 -73.47 -94.23 16.45
C HIS A 4 -72.81 -93.00 17.16
N THR A 5 -72.95 -91.79 16.70
CA THR A 5 -74.09 -90.98 16.20
C THR A 5 -73.60 -89.60 15.71
N SER A 6 -74.06 -89.22 14.64
CA SER A 6 -74.77 -87.98 14.31
C SER A 6 -74.60 -86.76 15.25
N PHE A 7 -73.99 -85.65 14.77
CA PHE A 7 -74.52 -84.32 15.02
C PHE A 7 -74.25 -83.42 13.81
N SER A 8 -75.23 -83.32 13.00
CA SER A 8 -75.38 -82.33 11.93
C SER A 8 -76.11 -81.14 12.49
N LYS A 9 -75.84 -80.02 11.86
CA LYS A 9 -76.54 -78.72 12.00
C LYS A 9 -76.19 -77.85 13.20
N THR A 10 -75.31 -76.82 12.96
CA THR A 10 -75.62 -75.42 13.21
C THR A 10 -74.33 -74.54 13.06
N VAL A 11 -73.77 -74.45 11.91
CA VAL A 11 -72.77 -73.36 11.59
C VAL A 11 -72.99 -72.92 10.13
N ARG A 12 -74.15 -72.38 9.78
CA ARG A 12 -74.38 -71.83 8.49
C ARG A 12 -74.98 -70.41 8.51
N SER A 13 -75.16 -69.72 9.63
CA SER A 13 -75.70 -68.37 9.68
C SER A 13 -74.67 -67.25 10.04
N SER A 14 -73.44 -67.64 10.53
CA SER A 14 -72.44 -66.68 10.96
C SER A 14 -71.53 -66.16 9.80
N ARG A 15 -71.47 -66.89 8.68
CA ARG A 15 -70.56 -66.50 7.58
C ARG A 15 -71.06 -65.31 6.68
N LYS A 16 -72.37 -65.08 6.62
CA LYS A 16 -72.90 -63.99 5.78
C LYS A 16 -72.64 -62.56 6.37
N ASN A 17 -72.62 -62.42 7.69
CA ASN A 17 -72.37 -61.16 8.35
C ASN A 17 -70.85 -60.78 8.39
N GLN A 18 -69.97 -61.80 8.40
CA GLN A 18 -68.53 -61.60 8.36
C GLN A 18 -68.03 -61.10 6.96
N GLN A 19 -68.67 -61.51 5.87
CA GLN A 19 -68.31 -61.08 4.54
C GLN A 19 -68.61 -59.63 4.30
N GLY A 20 -69.59 -59.01 4.90
CA GLY A 20 -69.91 -57.59 4.81
C GLY A 20 -68.88 -56.74 5.58
N ILE A 21 -68.45 -57.13 6.75
CA ILE A 21 -67.48 -56.46 7.58
C ILE A 21 -66.10 -56.48 6.90
N THR A 22 -65.73 -57.63 6.34
CA THR A 22 -64.45 -57.80 5.63
C THR A 22 -64.39 -56.95 4.39
N LEU A 23 -65.51 -56.83 3.66
CA LEU A 23 -65.59 -55.96 2.47
C LEU A 23 -65.47 -54.48 2.85
N ILE A 24 -66.12 -54.06 3.94
CA ILE A 24 -66.02 -52.67 4.43
C ILE A 24 -64.60 -52.36 4.91
N THR A 25 -63.97 -53.26 5.67
CA THR A 25 -62.61 -53.08 6.15
C THR A 25 -61.59 -53.08 5.01
N THR A 26 -61.74 -53.94 4.00
CA THR A 26 -60.86 -53.92 2.83
C THR A 26 -61.06 -52.67 1.98
N LEU A 27 -62.32 -52.19 1.83
CA LEU A 27 -62.63 -50.96 1.12
C LEU A 27 -62.03 -49.73 1.85
N LEU A 28 -62.13 -49.71 3.19
CA LEU A 28 -61.58 -48.66 4.03
C LEU A 28 -60.03 -48.66 4.01
N LEU A 29 -59.43 -49.87 4.04
CA LEU A 29 -57.99 -50.01 3.91
C LEU A 29 -57.49 -49.63 2.53
N LEU A 30 -58.22 -49.94 1.47
CA LEU A 30 -57.92 -49.54 0.09
C LEU A 30 -58.04 -48.04 -0.07
N LEU A 31 -59.04 -47.41 0.54
CA LEU A 31 -59.24 -45.95 0.51
C LEU A 31 -58.14 -45.26 1.31
N LEU A 32 -57.70 -45.83 2.44
CA LEU A 32 -56.54 -45.33 3.21
C LEU A 32 -55.24 -45.45 2.41
N LEU A 33 -55.01 -46.59 1.74
CA LEU A 33 -53.83 -46.77 0.88
C LEU A 33 -53.82 -45.81 -0.32
N ILE A 34 -54.98 -45.56 -0.93
CA ILE A 34 -55.12 -44.55 -2.01
C ILE A 34 -54.85 -43.18 -1.45
N GLY A 35 -55.36 -42.82 -0.27
CA GLY A 35 -55.07 -41.56 0.40
C GLY A 35 -53.59 -41.37 0.71
N MET A 36 -52.93 -42.41 1.28
CA MET A 36 -51.50 -42.38 1.55
C MET A 36 -50.65 -42.27 0.26
N SER A 37 -51.02 -43.04 -0.77
CA SER A 37 -50.30 -42.95 -2.05
C SER A 37 -50.46 -41.58 -2.75
N LEU A 38 -51.66 -41.01 -2.67
CA LEU A 38 -51.93 -39.67 -3.22
C LEU A 38 -51.13 -38.58 -2.49
N THR A 39 -51.09 -38.66 -1.13
CA THR A 39 -50.28 -37.72 -0.33
C THR A 39 -48.80 -37.86 -0.61
N MET A 40 -48.29 -39.09 -0.79
CA MET A 40 -46.90 -39.36 -1.14
C MET A 40 -46.59 -38.83 -2.56
N VAL A 41 -47.46 -39.01 -3.54
CA VAL A 41 -47.27 -38.47 -4.87
C VAL A 41 -47.29 -36.96 -4.85
N LEU A 42 -48.17 -36.31 -4.08
CA LEU A 42 -48.22 -34.87 -3.94
C LEU A 42 -46.93 -34.33 -3.24
N ALA A 43 -46.46 -35.01 -2.21
CA ALA A 43 -45.22 -34.63 -1.53
C ALA A 43 -43.99 -34.73 -2.46
N VAL A 44 -43.85 -35.87 -3.17
CA VAL A 44 -42.74 -36.05 -4.14
C VAL A 44 -42.83 -35.07 -5.29
N SER A 45 -44.04 -34.78 -5.79
CA SER A 45 -44.25 -33.80 -6.82
C SER A 45 -43.88 -32.39 -6.35
N SER A 46 -44.27 -32.04 -5.13
CA SER A 46 -43.89 -30.76 -4.48
C SER A 46 -42.40 -30.64 -4.30
N GLU A 47 -41.72 -31.67 -3.76
CA GLU A 47 -40.27 -31.69 -3.61
C GLU A 47 -39.57 -31.59 -4.98
N SER A 48 -40.03 -32.28 -5.99
CA SER A 48 -39.48 -32.22 -7.35
C SER A 48 -39.63 -30.82 -7.95
N LEU A 49 -40.77 -30.17 -7.76
CA LEU A 49 -41.02 -28.80 -8.22
C LEU A 49 -40.11 -27.79 -7.48
N ILE A 50 -39.98 -27.93 -6.16
CA ILE A 50 -39.11 -27.10 -5.33
C ILE A 50 -37.66 -27.28 -5.75
N ASN A 51 -37.19 -28.51 -5.87
CA ASN A 51 -35.79 -28.80 -6.28
C ASN A 51 -35.53 -28.31 -7.72
N GLY A 52 -36.50 -28.48 -8.62
CA GLY A 52 -36.42 -27.94 -9.97
C GLY A 52 -36.33 -26.41 -9.99
N TYR A 53 -37.13 -25.75 -9.17
CA TYR A 53 -37.11 -24.30 -9.03
C TYR A 53 -35.76 -23.81 -8.47
N TYR A 54 -35.26 -24.42 -7.37
CA TYR A 54 -33.97 -24.08 -6.81
C TYR A 54 -32.81 -24.34 -7.79
N GLY A 55 -32.85 -25.43 -8.52
CA GLY A 55 -31.88 -25.74 -9.56
C GLY A 55 -31.80 -24.67 -10.64
N ARG A 56 -32.96 -24.24 -11.16
CA ARG A 56 -33.06 -23.20 -12.20
C ARG A 56 -32.65 -21.84 -11.67
N TYR A 57 -33.04 -21.51 -10.43
CA TYR A 57 -32.69 -20.27 -9.80
C TYR A 57 -31.17 -20.15 -9.56
N ARG A 58 -30.51 -21.24 -9.11
CA ARG A 58 -29.05 -21.30 -9.01
C ARG A 58 -28.39 -21.14 -10.38
N GLY A 59 -28.93 -21.76 -11.43
CA GLY A 59 -28.43 -21.61 -12.79
C GLY A 59 -28.50 -20.18 -13.29
N SER A 60 -29.62 -19.47 -13.07
CA SER A 60 -29.73 -18.06 -13.44
C SER A 60 -28.79 -17.15 -12.66
N PHE A 61 -28.58 -17.45 -11.37
CA PHE A 61 -27.61 -16.71 -10.57
C PHE A 61 -26.17 -16.90 -11.10
N TYR A 62 -25.75 -18.14 -11.35
CA TYR A 62 -24.40 -18.40 -11.89
C TYR A 62 -24.22 -17.86 -13.30
N ALA A 63 -25.27 -17.84 -14.11
CA ALA A 63 -25.22 -17.18 -15.40
C ALA A 63 -24.99 -15.67 -15.26
N ALA A 64 -25.71 -15.00 -14.34
CA ALA A 64 -25.50 -13.58 -14.05
C ALA A 64 -24.09 -13.29 -13.52
N ASP A 65 -23.55 -14.11 -12.62
CA ASP A 65 -22.21 -13.98 -12.05
C ASP A 65 -21.11 -14.15 -13.13
N SER A 66 -21.29 -15.12 -14.02
CA SER A 66 -20.44 -15.28 -15.21
C SER A 66 -20.50 -14.04 -16.11
N GLY A 67 -21.69 -13.45 -16.25
CA GLY A 67 -21.91 -12.19 -16.97
C GLY A 67 -21.16 -11.02 -16.33
N VAL A 68 -21.20 -10.91 -15.00
CA VAL A 68 -20.41 -9.90 -14.25
C VAL A 68 -18.93 -10.02 -14.61
N THR A 69 -18.38 -11.22 -14.54
CA THR A 69 -16.95 -11.46 -14.83
C THR A 69 -16.60 -11.11 -16.27
N SER A 70 -17.41 -11.54 -17.25
CA SER A 70 -17.18 -11.27 -18.67
C SER A 70 -17.31 -9.78 -19.01
N ALA A 71 -18.31 -9.11 -18.45
CA ALA A 71 -18.51 -7.68 -18.65
C ALA A 71 -17.36 -6.86 -18.05
N ARG A 72 -16.87 -7.21 -16.85
CA ARG A 72 -15.69 -6.59 -16.23
C ARG A 72 -14.45 -6.72 -17.09
N GLN A 73 -14.17 -7.93 -17.58
CA GLN A 73 -13.00 -8.17 -18.45
C GLN A 73 -13.10 -7.33 -19.73
N THR A 74 -14.27 -7.21 -20.32
CA THR A 74 -14.50 -6.39 -21.52
C THR A 74 -14.31 -4.90 -21.22
N LEU A 75 -14.81 -4.40 -20.08
CA LEU A 75 -14.55 -3.02 -19.64
C LEU A 75 -13.06 -2.75 -19.50
N ILE A 76 -12.35 -3.61 -18.79
CA ILE A 76 -10.91 -3.47 -18.54
C ILE A 76 -10.14 -3.51 -19.86
N ALA A 77 -10.46 -4.46 -20.75
CA ALA A 77 -9.79 -4.59 -22.03
C ALA A 77 -9.95 -3.35 -22.91
N ASN A 78 -11.17 -2.79 -22.98
CA ASN A 78 -11.42 -1.59 -23.78
C ASN A 78 -10.76 -0.35 -23.19
N LEU A 79 -10.86 -0.11 -21.87
CA LEU A 79 -10.16 0.99 -21.23
C LEU A 79 -8.65 0.90 -21.38
N THR A 80 -8.09 -0.32 -21.33
CA THR A 80 -6.65 -0.55 -21.55
C THR A 80 -6.25 -0.28 -23.00
N ALA A 81 -7.09 -0.64 -23.96
CA ALA A 81 -6.84 -0.41 -25.38
C ALA A 81 -6.84 1.08 -25.77
N ASP A 82 -7.50 1.94 -24.99
CA ASP A 82 -7.46 3.40 -25.18
C ASP A 82 -6.11 4.03 -24.75
N VAL A 83 -5.23 3.28 -24.07
CA VAL A 83 -3.88 3.73 -23.76
C VAL A 83 -2.97 3.36 -24.94
N PRO A 84 -2.34 4.34 -25.61
CA PRO A 84 -1.39 4.05 -26.69
C PRO A 84 -0.26 3.15 -26.21
N GLY A 85 0.22 2.27 -27.09
CA GLY A 85 1.35 1.36 -26.79
C GLY A 85 2.68 2.09 -26.49
N GLY A 86 2.70 3.42 -26.63
CA GLY A 86 3.78 4.31 -26.24
C GLY A 86 3.28 5.75 -26.19
N PHE A 87 3.60 6.46 -25.12
CA PHE A 87 3.37 7.90 -24.99
C PHE A 87 4.53 8.55 -24.25
N SER A 88 4.74 9.84 -24.51
CA SER A 88 5.82 10.61 -23.90
C SER A 88 5.42 11.13 -22.51
N ALA A 89 6.38 11.25 -21.62
CA ALA A 89 6.18 11.90 -20.32
C ALA A 89 5.63 13.33 -20.49
N GLY A 90 4.73 13.74 -19.63
CA GLY A 90 4.08 15.05 -19.68
C GLY A 90 2.85 15.15 -20.58
N THR A 91 2.52 14.09 -21.32
CA THR A 91 1.31 14.04 -22.15
C THR A 91 0.37 12.96 -21.63
N ALA A 92 -0.85 13.34 -21.26
CA ALA A 92 -1.85 12.38 -20.80
C ALA A 92 -2.19 11.38 -21.92
N PRO A 93 -2.01 10.06 -21.70
CA PRO A 93 -2.17 9.05 -22.75
C PRO A 93 -3.62 8.95 -23.26
N ILE A 94 -4.62 9.12 -22.39
CA ILE A 94 -6.03 9.17 -22.80
C ILE A 94 -6.42 10.65 -22.95
N ALA A 95 -6.48 11.12 -24.18
CA ALA A 95 -6.80 12.52 -24.48
C ALA A 95 -8.25 12.89 -24.16
N ASN A 96 -9.19 11.92 -24.22
CA ASN A 96 -10.61 12.13 -23.95
C ASN A 96 -11.18 10.99 -23.12
N THR A 97 -11.22 11.21 -21.81
CA THR A 97 -11.72 10.22 -20.84
C THR A 97 -13.22 9.94 -20.96
N THR A 98 -13.99 10.91 -21.47
CA THR A 98 -15.43 10.75 -21.75
C THR A 98 -15.63 9.76 -22.90
N THR A 99 -14.87 9.90 -23.97
CA THR A 99 -14.90 8.99 -25.11
C THR A 99 -14.47 7.58 -24.68
N ALA A 100 -13.39 7.45 -23.91
CA ALA A 100 -12.93 6.17 -23.39
C ALA A 100 -14.00 5.46 -22.54
N ALA A 101 -14.61 6.17 -21.61
CA ALA A 101 -15.71 5.65 -20.78
C ALA A 101 -16.91 5.21 -21.62
N THR A 102 -17.30 6.02 -22.61
CA THR A 102 -18.42 5.72 -23.51
C THR A 102 -18.12 4.51 -24.40
N ASN A 103 -16.92 4.43 -24.95
CA ASN A 103 -16.50 3.30 -25.80
C ASN A 103 -16.48 2.00 -24.99
N ALA A 104 -15.95 2.02 -23.77
CA ALA A 104 -15.93 0.84 -22.91
C ALA A 104 -17.33 0.37 -22.53
N ALA A 105 -18.25 1.28 -22.19
CA ALA A 105 -19.65 0.95 -21.93
C ALA A 105 -20.34 0.38 -23.18
N THR A 106 -20.10 0.99 -24.35
CA THR A 106 -20.66 0.56 -25.64
C THR A 106 -20.13 -0.82 -26.03
N ALA A 107 -18.86 -1.10 -25.78
CA ALA A 107 -18.26 -2.42 -26.05
C ALA A 107 -18.92 -3.54 -25.22
N VAL A 108 -19.20 -3.29 -23.95
CA VAL A 108 -19.92 -4.25 -23.10
C VAL A 108 -21.34 -4.45 -23.59
N THR A 109 -22.06 -3.36 -23.90
CA THR A 109 -23.43 -3.45 -24.43
C THR A 109 -23.47 -4.12 -25.80
N GLY A 110 -22.48 -3.85 -26.66
CA GLY A 110 -22.35 -4.50 -27.96
C GLY A 110 -22.06 -6.01 -27.87
N ALA A 111 -21.27 -6.41 -26.88
CA ALA A 111 -20.92 -7.82 -26.68
C ALA A 111 -22.03 -8.60 -25.94
N PHE A 112 -22.72 -7.98 -24.99
CA PHE A 112 -23.59 -8.67 -24.03
C PHE A 112 -24.96 -8.01 -23.85
N GLY A 113 -25.34 -7.04 -24.68
CA GLY A 113 -26.66 -6.39 -24.66
C GLY A 113 -27.82 -7.28 -25.18
N ALA A 114 -27.52 -8.52 -25.54
CA ALA A 114 -28.44 -9.60 -25.80
C ALA A 114 -27.99 -10.86 -25.08
N PHE A 115 -28.93 -11.78 -24.83
CA PHE A 115 -28.63 -13.02 -24.13
C PHE A 115 -27.49 -13.81 -24.76
N THR A 116 -26.41 -13.92 -24.05
CA THR A 116 -25.19 -14.68 -24.42
C THR A 116 -25.15 -15.98 -23.63
N THR A 117 -24.93 -17.10 -24.30
CA THR A 117 -24.87 -18.43 -23.67
C THR A 117 -23.59 -18.63 -22.94
N VAL A 118 -23.66 -19.00 -21.65
CA VAL A 118 -22.50 -19.29 -20.79
C VAL A 118 -22.01 -20.72 -20.98
N SER A 119 -22.94 -21.69 -21.07
CA SER A 119 -22.63 -23.09 -21.18
C SER A 119 -23.65 -23.81 -22.06
N THR A 120 -23.14 -24.67 -22.94
CA THR A 120 -23.92 -25.56 -23.79
C THR A 120 -23.81 -27.03 -23.39
N ALA A 121 -23.19 -27.32 -22.25
CA ALA A 121 -22.74 -28.67 -21.86
C ALA A 121 -23.88 -29.65 -21.56
N ASN A 122 -25.07 -29.16 -21.32
CA ASN A 122 -26.29 -29.97 -21.16
C ASN A 122 -27.42 -29.27 -21.90
N SER A 123 -28.55 -29.90 -22.14
CA SER A 123 -29.74 -29.33 -22.76
C SER A 123 -30.30 -28.03 -22.11
N TRP A 124 -29.57 -27.48 -21.21
CA TRP A 124 -29.82 -26.32 -20.37
C TRP A 124 -28.95 -25.17 -20.84
N GLN A 125 -29.52 -24.24 -21.55
CA GLN A 125 -28.80 -23.03 -21.97
C GLN A 125 -28.90 -22.00 -20.86
N GLU A 126 -27.86 -21.96 -20.02
CA GLU A 126 -27.64 -20.84 -19.12
C GLU A 126 -27.08 -19.67 -19.92
N ARG A 127 -27.72 -18.52 -19.81
CA ARG A 127 -27.37 -17.32 -20.58
C ARG A 127 -27.53 -16.08 -19.75
N PHE A 128 -26.77 -15.04 -20.09
CA PHE A 128 -26.87 -13.73 -19.46
C PHE A 128 -26.97 -12.63 -20.50
N GLU A 129 -27.49 -11.48 -20.07
CA GLU A 129 -27.43 -10.23 -20.81
C GLU A 129 -27.05 -9.09 -19.85
N VAL A 130 -26.41 -8.05 -20.37
CA VAL A 130 -26.10 -6.82 -19.66
C VAL A 130 -27.11 -5.76 -20.10
N THR A 131 -28.06 -5.45 -19.23
CA THR A 131 -29.18 -4.55 -19.54
C THR A 131 -28.84 -3.08 -19.32
N ASN A 132 -27.86 -2.78 -18.49
CA ASN A 132 -27.41 -1.42 -18.25
C ASN A 132 -25.90 -1.40 -17.93
N VAL A 133 -25.17 -0.46 -18.53
CA VAL A 133 -23.77 -0.17 -18.23
C VAL A 133 -23.60 1.33 -18.18
N VAL A 134 -23.12 1.81 -17.05
CA VAL A 134 -22.71 3.21 -16.88
C VAL A 134 -21.26 3.21 -16.44
N VAL A 135 -20.41 3.87 -17.19
CA VAL A 135 -19.03 4.17 -16.80
C VAL A 135 -18.94 5.68 -16.63
N ALA A 136 -18.68 6.12 -15.41
CA ALA A 136 -18.54 7.55 -15.13
C ALA A 136 -17.21 8.06 -15.70
N THR A 137 -17.25 9.23 -16.28
CA THR A 137 -16.06 9.91 -16.76
C THR A 137 -15.18 10.34 -15.58
N PRO A 138 -13.87 10.04 -15.59
CA PRO A 138 -12.93 10.67 -14.69
C PRO A 138 -12.99 12.19 -14.87
N PRO A 139 -12.58 12.98 -13.86
CA PRO A 139 -12.40 14.43 -14.04
C PRO A 139 -11.53 14.70 -15.25
N THR A 140 -11.85 15.74 -16.00
CA THR A 140 -11.26 16.10 -17.31
C THR A 140 -9.76 16.40 -17.32
N THR A 141 -9.17 16.56 -16.18
CA THR A 141 -7.72 16.53 -15.99
C THR A 141 -7.39 15.18 -15.35
N PRO A 142 -6.71 14.28 -16.08
CA PRO A 142 -6.11 13.15 -15.43
C PRO A 142 -5.13 13.74 -14.42
N ALA A 143 -5.51 13.70 -13.16
CA ALA A 143 -4.54 13.96 -12.17
C ALA A 143 -3.43 12.95 -12.43
N ALA A 144 -2.20 13.45 -12.64
CA ALA A 144 -1.03 12.71 -12.25
C ALA A 144 -1.23 12.47 -10.76
N THR A 145 -1.99 11.45 -10.41
CA THR A 145 -2.48 11.24 -9.06
C THR A 145 -1.48 10.40 -8.33
N CYS A 146 -0.70 11.01 -7.49
CA CYS A 146 -0.19 10.35 -6.33
C CYS A 146 -1.28 10.40 -5.27
N THR A 147 -2.07 9.41 -5.17
CA THR A 147 -2.97 9.25 -4.03
C THR A 147 -2.14 8.64 -2.93
N PRO A 148 -1.97 9.29 -1.77
CA PRO A 148 -1.54 8.61 -0.57
C PRO A 148 -2.45 7.40 -0.40
N GLN A 149 -1.89 6.21 -0.31
CA GLN A 149 -2.69 5.01 -0.10
C GLN A 149 -3.51 5.19 1.18
N GLY A 150 -4.81 4.93 1.10
CA GLY A 150 -5.72 4.99 2.25
C GLY A 150 -6.72 6.15 2.22
N GLN A 151 -6.56 7.13 1.34
CA GLN A 151 -7.62 8.09 1.07
C GLN A 151 -8.40 7.66 -0.18
N SER A 152 -9.71 7.84 -0.17
CA SER A 152 -10.51 7.79 -1.39
C SER A 152 -9.81 8.62 -2.45
N PRO A 153 -9.79 8.17 -3.73
CA PRO A 153 -9.21 8.96 -4.79
C PRO A 153 -9.92 10.30 -4.85
N SER A 154 -9.43 11.23 -4.08
CA SER A 154 -9.72 12.63 -4.27
C SER A 154 -8.87 13.07 -5.46
N THR A 155 -9.36 14.01 -6.21
CA THR A 155 -8.70 14.69 -7.33
C THR A 155 -7.45 15.47 -6.91
N ALA A 156 -6.75 15.03 -5.86
CA ALA A 156 -5.48 15.58 -5.42
C ALA A 156 -4.42 15.22 -6.44
N THR A 157 -4.00 16.21 -7.17
CA THR A 157 -2.87 16.23 -8.07
C THR A 157 -1.64 15.71 -7.35
N CYS A 158 -0.98 14.71 -7.91
CA CYS A 158 0.33 14.32 -7.40
C CYS A 158 1.31 15.45 -7.58
N ALA A 159 1.85 15.86 -6.52
CA ALA A 159 3.04 16.63 -6.52
C ALA A 159 3.95 16.05 -5.44
N GLY A 160 5.00 15.41 -5.88
CA GLY A 160 6.23 15.17 -5.17
C GLY A 160 7.31 16.05 -5.77
N PRO A 161 8.54 15.99 -5.34
CA PRO A 161 9.67 16.59 -6.04
C PRO A 161 9.91 15.91 -7.40
N PHE A 162 8.84 15.52 -8.06
CA PHE A 162 8.77 14.67 -9.23
C PHE A 162 8.58 15.59 -10.44
N SER A 163 9.34 15.34 -11.45
CA SER A 163 9.50 16.11 -12.66
C SER A 163 8.23 16.84 -13.10
N THR A 164 8.41 18.01 -13.70
CA THR A 164 7.39 18.78 -14.44
C THR A 164 6.68 17.98 -15.55
N ASN A 165 7.16 16.75 -15.82
CA ASN A 165 6.61 15.84 -16.81
C ASN A 165 6.20 14.52 -16.13
N PRO A 166 4.93 14.37 -15.72
CA PRO A 166 4.45 13.13 -15.15
C PRO A 166 4.65 11.97 -16.12
N THR A 167 5.22 10.88 -15.62
CA THR A 167 5.52 9.68 -16.39
C THR A 167 4.52 8.57 -16.12
N SER A 168 3.67 8.76 -15.11
CA SER A 168 2.59 7.84 -14.77
C SER A 168 1.29 8.61 -14.60
N TYR A 169 0.22 8.08 -15.17
CA TYR A 169 -1.12 8.65 -15.12
C TYR A 169 -2.09 7.61 -14.57
N VAL A 170 -2.86 7.96 -13.55
CA VAL A 170 -3.89 7.10 -13.00
C VAL A 170 -5.26 7.65 -13.34
N TYR A 171 -6.05 6.88 -14.05
CA TYR A 171 -7.43 7.17 -14.40
C TYR A 171 -8.36 6.35 -13.50
N SER A 172 -9.36 7.01 -12.93
CA SER A 172 -10.37 6.37 -12.08
C SER A 172 -11.69 6.34 -12.82
N PHE A 173 -12.15 5.16 -13.24
CA PHE A 173 -13.41 4.95 -13.93
C PHE A 173 -14.42 4.24 -13.00
N PRO A 174 -15.24 4.97 -12.24
CA PRO A 174 -16.35 4.38 -11.52
C PRO A 174 -17.34 3.78 -12.52
N TYR A 175 -17.85 2.59 -12.22
CA TYR A 175 -18.84 1.94 -13.08
C TYR A 175 -19.98 1.32 -12.28
N SER A 176 -21.11 1.16 -12.97
CA SER A 176 -22.27 0.40 -12.51
C SER A 176 -22.80 -0.42 -13.68
N MET A 177 -23.05 -1.70 -13.45
CA MET A 177 -23.61 -2.61 -14.46
C MET A 177 -24.76 -3.40 -13.87
N THR A 178 -25.81 -3.61 -14.67
CA THR A 178 -26.92 -4.50 -14.33
C THR A 178 -26.89 -5.71 -15.26
N ILE A 179 -26.79 -6.89 -14.70
CA ILE A 179 -26.67 -8.16 -15.41
C ILE A 179 -27.87 -9.04 -15.06
N VAL A 180 -28.53 -9.57 -16.08
CA VAL A 180 -29.63 -10.52 -15.95
C VAL A 180 -29.15 -11.88 -16.40
N GLY A 181 -29.16 -12.85 -15.52
CA GLY A 181 -28.92 -14.25 -15.82
C GLY A 181 -30.23 -15.00 -15.99
N GLN A 182 -30.30 -15.90 -16.95
CA GLN A 182 -31.45 -16.72 -17.22
C GLN A 182 -31.07 -18.20 -17.35
N SER A 183 -31.87 -19.07 -16.75
CA SER A 183 -31.78 -20.52 -16.88
C SER A 183 -33.13 -21.07 -17.27
N GLN A 184 -33.13 -22.04 -18.19
CA GLN A 184 -34.31 -22.82 -18.61
C GLN A 184 -35.64 -22.05 -18.83
N GLY A 185 -35.58 -20.97 -19.55
CA GLY A 185 -36.77 -20.38 -20.17
C GLY A 185 -37.44 -19.22 -19.45
N SER A 186 -37.45 -19.11 -18.14
CA SER A 186 -38.18 -18.00 -17.50
C SER A 186 -37.61 -17.51 -16.15
N GLU A 187 -36.89 -18.32 -15.41
CA GLU A 187 -36.30 -17.85 -14.16
C GLU A 187 -35.13 -16.93 -14.43
N VAL A 188 -35.17 -15.73 -13.86
CA VAL A 188 -34.14 -14.71 -14.00
C VAL A 188 -33.56 -14.34 -12.65
N ALA A 189 -32.22 -14.11 -12.60
CA ALA A 189 -31.54 -13.47 -11.49
C ALA A 189 -30.92 -12.17 -11.98
N THR A 190 -31.12 -11.09 -11.24
CA THR A 190 -30.54 -9.79 -11.58
C THR A 190 -29.47 -9.42 -10.57
N LEU A 191 -28.27 -9.15 -11.04
CA LEU A 191 -27.14 -8.67 -10.26
C LEU A 191 -26.82 -7.23 -10.67
N VAL A 192 -26.49 -6.40 -9.69
CA VAL A 192 -25.92 -5.07 -9.92
C VAL A 192 -24.50 -5.06 -9.39
N ASP A 193 -23.58 -4.81 -10.28
CA ASP A 193 -22.15 -4.70 -9.98
C ASP A 193 -21.71 -3.26 -10.03
N ASN A 194 -21.13 -2.80 -8.93
CA ASN A 194 -20.58 -1.45 -8.77
C ASN A 194 -19.12 -1.53 -8.35
N GLY A 195 -18.30 -0.70 -8.99
CA GLY A 195 -16.89 -0.66 -8.68
C GLY A 195 -16.19 0.57 -9.26
N THR A 196 -14.88 0.59 -9.14
CA THR A 196 -14.03 1.58 -9.79
C THR A 196 -12.85 0.85 -10.40
N ILE A 197 -12.59 1.11 -11.68
CA ILE A 197 -11.41 0.64 -12.39
C ILE A 197 -10.37 1.75 -12.33
N PHE A 198 -9.20 1.45 -11.76
CA PHE A 198 -8.04 2.32 -11.79
C PHE A 198 -7.11 1.83 -12.89
N LEU A 199 -6.91 2.66 -13.89
CA LEU A 199 -6.03 2.40 -15.01
C LEU A 199 -4.77 3.24 -14.85
N THR A 200 -3.65 2.59 -14.57
CA THR A 200 -2.34 3.27 -14.48
C THR A 200 -1.60 3.09 -15.81
N ALA A 201 -1.38 4.19 -16.50
CA ALA A 201 -0.61 4.22 -17.73
C ALA A 201 0.78 4.81 -17.46
N ASN A 202 1.84 4.10 -17.85
CA ASN A 202 3.23 4.52 -17.68
C ASN A 202 3.84 4.88 -19.04
N ALA A 203 4.53 6.01 -19.10
CA ALA A 203 5.22 6.47 -20.31
C ALA A 203 6.30 5.45 -20.73
N THR A 204 6.38 5.16 -22.02
CA THR A 204 7.36 4.23 -22.58
C THR A 204 8.73 4.85 -22.84
N ALA A 205 8.80 6.18 -22.88
CA ALA A 205 10.04 6.93 -23.00
C ALA A 205 9.99 8.11 -22.01
N GLY A 206 10.86 8.08 -21.03
CA GLY A 206 11.00 9.14 -20.04
C GLY A 206 11.81 8.68 -18.84
N THR A 207 12.36 9.63 -18.14
CA THR A 207 12.99 9.37 -16.84
C THR A 207 11.91 9.43 -15.76
N LEU A 208 11.71 8.32 -15.05
CA LEU A 208 10.90 8.27 -13.85
C LEU A 208 11.73 8.76 -12.67
N ASN A 209 11.23 9.74 -11.94
CA ASN A 209 11.78 9.99 -10.62
C ASN A 209 11.21 8.94 -9.67
N GLN A 210 12.05 8.04 -9.23
CA GLN A 210 11.69 7.02 -8.27
C GLN A 210 12.32 7.35 -6.92
N SER A 211 11.49 7.41 -5.87
CA SER A 211 12.01 7.52 -4.52
C SER A 211 12.81 6.28 -4.15
N PHE A 212 13.93 6.44 -3.44
CA PHE A 212 14.67 5.31 -2.89
C PHE A 212 13.85 4.52 -1.86
N ALA A 213 12.79 5.06 -1.31
CA ALA A 213 11.85 4.30 -0.47
C ALA A 213 11.17 3.13 -1.21
N ALA A 214 11.15 3.12 -2.55
CA ALA A 214 10.59 2.04 -3.35
C ALA A 214 11.41 0.73 -3.27
N TRP A 215 12.59 0.74 -2.68
CA TRP A 215 13.38 -0.47 -2.43
C TRP A 215 13.29 -0.91 -0.97
N GLY A 216 13.05 -2.20 -0.75
CA GLY A 216 13.21 -2.83 0.55
C GLY A 216 14.68 -2.85 0.98
N MET A 217 15.59 -3.07 -0.01
CA MET A 217 17.03 -2.95 0.19
C MET A 217 17.70 -2.38 -1.06
N PHE A 218 18.52 -1.34 -0.87
CA PHE A 218 19.36 -0.79 -1.93
C PHE A 218 20.79 -0.56 -1.43
N ILE A 219 21.77 -1.04 -2.22
CA ILE A 219 23.20 -0.84 -1.91
C ILE A 219 23.87 -0.09 -3.07
N GLY A 220 24.42 1.08 -2.78
CA GLY A 220 25.08 1.94 -3.79
C GLY A 220 26.34 1.33 -4.37
N THR A 221 27.16 0.69 -3.53
CA THR A 221 28.40 0.01 -3.97
C THR A 221 28.61 -1.27 -3.18
N GLN A 222 28.74 -2.39 -3.88
CA GLN A 222 29.06 -3.68 -3.29
C GLN A 222 30.08 -4.40 -4.18
N GLY A 223 31.26 -4.63 -3.65
CA GLY A 223 32.31 -5.36 -4.37
C GLY A 223 31.96 -6.84 -4.51
N LEU A 224 32.33 -7.44 -5.65
CA LEU A 224 32.22 -8.87 -5.84
C LEU A 224 33.11 -9.61 -4.82
N CYS A 225 32.55 -10.59 -4.13
CA CYS A 225 33.21 -11.34 -3.06
C CYS A 225 33.74 -10.46 -1.91
N SER A 226 33.06 -9.36 -1.63
CA SER A 226 33.43 -8.39 -0.60
C SER A 226 32.31 -8.20 0.41
N GLY A 227 32.27 -9.04 1.42
CA GLY A 227 31.25 -9.03 2.47
C GLY A 227 29.91 -9.61 2.01
N ASP A 228 29.44 -10.60 2.76
CA ASP A 228 28.24 -11.34 2.42
C ASP A 228 26.99 -10.65 2.95
N LEU A 229 25.90 -10.81 2.20
CA LEU A 229 24.58 -10.46 2.71
C LEU A 229 24.23 -11.39 3.88
N VAL A 230 23.64 -10.83 4.92
CA VAL A 230 23.18 -11.64 6.07
C VAL A 230 21.97 -12.47 5.62
N PRO A 231 21.97 -13.79 5.87
CA PRO A 231 20.82 -14.65 5.56
C PRO A 231 19.54 -14.25 6.27
N GLY A 232 18.41 -14.64 5.72
CA GLY A 232 17.08 -14.37 6.27
C GLY A 232 16.04 -14.10 5.19
N THR A 233 14.84 -13.71 5.63
CA THR A 233 13.77 -13.24 4.75
C THR A 233 13.93 -11.74 4.53
N ILE A 234 14.01 -11.34 3.26
CA ILE A 234 14.11 -9.95 2.82
C ILE A 234 12.89 -9.66 1.96
N THR A 235 12.10 -8.68 2.37
CA THR A 235 10.87 -8.32 1.68
C THR A 235 11.03 -7.00 0.90
N GLY A 236 10.22 -6.82 -0.14
CA GLY A 236 10.33 -5.70 -1.07
C GLY A 236 11.42 -5.86 -2.14
N PRO A 237 11.42 -4.97 -3.16
CA PRO A 237 12.43 -4.99 -4.22
C PRO A 237 13.84 -4.77 -3.68
N VAL A 238 14.82 -5.51 -4.21
CA VAL A 238 16.22 -5.48 -3.76
C VAL A 238 17.14 -5.17 -4.93
N PHE A 239 18.05 -4.19 -4.76
CA PHE A 239 18.97 -3.80 -5.82
C PHE A 239 20.36 -3.39 -5.29
N THR A 240 21.40 -3.66 -6.08
CA THR A 240 22.74 -3.08 -5.87
C THR A 240 23.35 -2.59 -7.16
N ASN A 241 24.02 -1.45 -7.10
CA ASN A 241 24.89 -0.98 -8.19
C ASN A 241 26.19 -1.77 -8.32
N GLY A 242 26.44 -2.72 -7.43
CA GLY A 242 27.56 -3.65 -7.46
C GLY A 242 27.14 -5.07 -7.75
N SER A 243 27.70 -6.02 -7.01
CA SER A 243 27.39 -7.45 -7.06
C SER A 243 26.96 -7.95 -5.69
N TRP A 244 25.86 -8.68 -5.62
CA TRP A 244 25.47 -9.37 -4.39
C TRP A 244 26.44 -10.47 -4.04
N ASN A 245 26.66 -10.68 -2.74
CA ASN A 245 27.46 -11.78 -2.22
C ASN A 245 26.62 -12.58 -1.23
N PHE A 246 26.54 -13.88 -1.44
CA PHE A 246 25.76 -14.81 -0.63
C PHE A 246 26.70 -15.82 0.02
N SER A 247 26.50 -16.11 1.30
CA SER A 247 27.25 -17.12 2.02
C SER A 247 26.40 -18.35 2.33
N ASN A 248 27.04 -19.42 2.76
CA ASN A 248 26.36 -20.63 3.22
C ASN A 248 25.95 -20.58 4.70
N SER A 249 25.99 -19.41 5.34
CA SER A 249 25.67 -19.24 6.76
C SER A 249 24.18 -19.39 7.08
N GLY A 250 23.30 -19.52 6.07
CA GLY A 250 21.86 -19.76 6.26
C GLY A 250 21.06 -19.58 4.96
N PRO A 251 19.76 -19.83 5.02
CA PRO A 251 18.88 -19.64 3.87
C PRO A 251 18.60 -18.16 3.61
N TYR A 252 18.49 -17.81 2.34
CA TYR A 252 17.97 -16.51 1.89
C TYR A 252 16.63 -16.70 1.21
N THR A 253 15.67 -15.86 1.56
CA THR A 253 14.36 -15.80 0.91
C THR A 253 14.06 -14.36 0.52
N PHE A 254 13.89 -14.12 -0.77
CA PHE A 254 13.49 -12.82 -1.32
C PHE A 254 12.06 -12.91 -1.81
N THR A 255 11.19 -12.07 -1.28
CA THR A 255 9.76 -12.06 -1.65
C THR A 255 9.49 -11.34 -2.96
N ASP A 256 10.41 -10.44 -3.36
CA ASP A 256 10.28 -9.56 -4.52
C ASP A 256 11.49 -9.70 -5.45
N ALA A 257 11.50 -8.92 -6.54
CA ALA A 257 12.56 -8.97 -7.52
C ALA A 257 13.92 -8.56 -6.92
N VAL A 258 14.96 -9.31 -7.26
CA VAL A 258 16.35 -9.01 -6.90
C VAL A 258 17.12 -8.62 -8.14
N GLY A 259 17.80 -7.48 -8.10
CA GLY A 259 18.60 -6.96 -9.20
C GLY A 259 20.02 -6.58 -8.78
N GLN A 260 20.94 -6.57 -9.74
CA GLN A 260 22.29 -6.03 -9.57
C GLN A 260 22.84 -5.50 -10.89
N SER A 261 23.76 -4.53 -10.80
CA SER A 261 24.48 -4.04 -11.98
C SER A 261 25.64 -4.96 -12.39
N GLY A 262 26.23 -5.67 -11.44
CA GLY A 262 27.29 -6.63 -11.73
C GLY A 262 26.80 -7.78 -12.63
N ALA A 263 27.69 -8.25 -13.52
CA ALA A 263 27.38 -9.38 -14.39
C ALA A 263 27.30 -10.71 -13.65
N THR A 264 27.96 -10.80 -12.48
CA THR A 264 28.01 -12.00 -11.65
C THR A 264 27.81 -11.64 -10.18
N ALA A 265 27.28 -12.57 -9.40
CA ALA A 265 27.23 -12.51 -7.95
C ALA A 265 28.36 -13.35 -7.32
N GLY A 266 28.72 -13.08 -6.09
CA GLY A 266 29.64 -13.87 -5.28
C GLY A 266 28.89 -14.95 -4.49
N TRP A 267 29.40 -16.18 -4.51
CA TRP A 267 28.84 -17.33 -3.82
C TRP A 267 29.90 -17.94 -2.91
N ASP A 268 29.87 -17.59 -1.61
CA ASP A 268 30.88 -18.00 -0.64
C ASP A 268 30.48 -19.28 0.11
N GLY A 269 30.99 -20.41 -0.39
CA GLY A 269 30.75 -21.73 0.19
C GLY A 269 31.73 -22.09 1.29
N SER A 270 31.38 -23.07 2.13
CA SER A 270 32.13 -23.47 3.32
C SER A 270 33.56 -23.98 3.10
N SER A 271 33.93 -24.36 1.89
CA SER A 271 35.19 -25.05 1.62
C SER A 271 35.99 -24.54 0.43
N GLY A 272 35.54 -23.54 -0.27
CA GLY A 272 36.17 -23.13 -1.53
C GLY A 272 36.35 -21.62 -1.70
N GLY A 273 36.01 -20.81 -0.71
CA GLY A 273 35.98 -19.37 -0.87
C GLY A 273 34.86 -18.89 -1.79
N CYS A 274 34.87 -17.61 -2.14
CA CYS A 274 33.85 -17.00 -2.96
C CYS A 274 34.05 -17.34 -4.45
N VAL A 275 33.00 -17.88 -5.08
CA VAL A 275 32.93 -18.18 -6.51
C VAL A 275 32.06 -17.15 -7.21
N SER A 276 32.56 -16.56 -8.29
CA SER A 276 31.84 -15.61 -9.14
C SER A 276 30.98 -16.33 -10.17
N SER A 277 29.66 -16.12 -10.15
CA SER A 277 28.74 -16.72 -11.13
C SER A 277 27.47 -15.87 -11.30
N ALA A 278 26.87 -15.91 -12.50
CA ALA A 278 25.58 -15.30 -12.77
C ALA A 278 24.41 -16.10 -12.17
N THR A 279 24.62 -17.34 -11.82
CA THR A 279 23.62 -18.25 -11.24
C THR A 279 24.13 -18.84 -9.93
N ALA A 280 23.21 -19.24 -9.08
CA ALA A 280 23.51 -19.87 -7.80
C ALA A 280 24.44 -21.07 -7.97
N THR A 281 25.49 -21.14 -7.17
CA THR A 281 26.52 -22.17 -7.20
C THR A 281 27.12 -22.38 -5.80
N ASN A 282 28.13 -23.24 -5.69
CA ASN A 282 28.89 -23.47 -4.46
C ASN A 282 28.03 -23.97 -3.27
N GLY A 283 26.91 -24.64 -3.58
CA GLY A 283 25.97 -25.16 -2.58
C GLY A 283 25.03 -24.11 -1.98
N ILE A 284 25.04 -22.89 -2.49
CA ILE A 284 24.21 -21.78 -2.00
C ILE A 284 23.02 -21.62 -2.94
N ASN A 285 21.80 -21.78 -2.41
CA ASN A 285 20.56 -21.75 -3.17
C ASN A 285 19.54 -20.78 -2.54
N PRO A 286 19.65 -19.46 -2.78
CA PRO A 286 18.63 -18.51 -2.35
C PRO A 286 17.29 -18.77 -3.04
N THR A 287 16.20 -18.54 -2.33
CA THR A 287 14.86 -18.52 -2.91
C THR A 287 14.57 -17.12 -3.46
N PHE A 288 14.52 -16.99 -4.78
CA PHE A 288 14.14 -15.75 -5.47
C PHE A 288 12.71 -15.88 -6.00
N THR A 289 11.72 -15.43 -5.24
CA THR A 289 10.29 -15.61 -5.60
C THR A 289 9.94 -14.92 -6.93
N ASN A 290 10.52 -13.74 -7.19
CA ASN A 290 10.26 -12.93 -8.38
C ASN A 290 11.53 -12.75 -9.25
N GLY A 291 12.46 -13.70 -9.18
CA GLY A 291 13.65 -13.76 -10.01
C GLY A 291 14.86 -13.00 -9.50
N PHE A 292 16.02 -13.32 -10.08
CA PHE A 292 17.31 -12.68 -9.85
C PHE A 292 17.87 -12.17 -11.18
N ASN A 293 18.07 -10.87 -11.30
CA ASN A 293 18.47 -10.19 -12.53
C ASN A 293 19.86 -9.58 -12.38
N VAL A 294 20.81 -10.07 -13.15
CA VAL A 294 22.18 -9.55 -13.23
C VAL A 294 22.34 -8.59 -14.41
N ASN A 295 23.45 -7.84 -14.45
CA ASN A 295 23.82 -6.94 -15.54
C ASN A 295 22.74 -5.86 -15.84
N GLN A 296 22.11 -5.37 -14.80
CA GLN A 296 21.12 -4.29 -14.91
C GLN A 296 21.83 -2.93 -14.96
N THR A 297 21.14 -1.93 -15.53
CA THR A 297 21.65 -0.55 -15.54
C THR A 297 21.80 -0.03 -14.11
N ALA A 298 22.96 0.52 -13.80
CA ALA A 298 23.21 1.14 -12.50
C ALA A 298 22.27 2.33 -12.26
N ILE A 299 21.80 2.47 -11.03
CA ILE A 299 20.87 3.51 -10.61
C ILE A 299 21.67 4.72 -10.14
N ALA A 300 21.37 5.90 -10.69
CA ALA A 300 22.03 7.13 -10.30
C ALA A 300 21.74 7.47 -8.83
N LEU A 301 22.78 7.82 -8.08
CA LEU A 301 22.68 8.17 -6.67
C LEU A 301 22.45 9.67 -6.47
N PRO A 302 21.77 10.10 -5.39
CA PRO A 302 21.57 11.52 -5.09
C PRO A 302 22.94 12.20 -4.84
N ALA A 303 23.05 13.48 -5.24
CA ALA A 303 24.32 14.21 -5.13
C ALA A 303 24.57 14.73 -3.70
N ASN A 304 23.53 15.20 -3.02
CA ASN A 304 23.61 15.89 -1.73
C ASN A 304 22.22 16.03 -1.07
N SER A 305 22.14 16.78 0.04
CA SER A 305 20.90 17.06 0.78
C SER A 305 20.36 18.50 0.61
N PHE A 306 20.80 19.24 -0.42
CA PHE A 306 20.37 20.64 -0.61
C PHE A 306 18.87 20.77 -0.89
N ASN A 307 18.29 19.79 -1.57
CA ASN A 307 16.85 19.74 -1.80
C ASN A 307 16.06 19.67 -0.50
N GLN A 308 16.53 18.90 0.46
CA GLN A 308 15.91 18.76 1.79
C GLN A 308 16.05 20.04 2.61
N GLU A 309 17.22 20.71 2.54
CA GLU A 309 17.42 22.00 3.19
C GLU A 309 16.50 23.09 2.61
N GLN A 310 16.41 23.17 1.28
CA GLN A 310 15.53 24.10 0.59
C GLN A 310 14.06 23.82 0.88
N ALA A 311 13.66 22.56 1.00
CA ALA A 311 12.30 22.16 1.31
C ALA A 311 11.78 22.75 2.64
N VAL A 312 12.65 22.95 3.64
CA VAL A 312 12.25 23.64 4.86
C VAL A 312 11.76 25.05 4.56
N LEU A 313 12.41 25.76 3.64
CA LEU A 313 12.15 27.16 3.35
C LEU A 313 10.89 27.36 2.49
N ASP A 314 10.73 26.55 1.45
CA ASP A 314 9.71 26.75 0.42
C ASP A 314 8.69 25.61 0.28
N GLY A 315 8.92 24.48 0.93
CA GLY A 315 8.08 23.28 0.77
C GLY A 315 8.20 22.59 -0.60
N ILE A 316 9.05 23.10 -1.51
CA ILE A 316 9.26 22.54 -2.86
C ILE A 316 10.50 21.63 -2.86
N GLY A 317 11.61 22.12 -2.33
CA GLY A 317 12.84 21.35 -2.21
C GLY A 317 13.58 21.16 -3.54
N ASN A 318 13.67 22.18 -4.36
CA ASN A 318 14.44 22.16 -5.60
C ASN A 318 15.61 23.15 -5.50
N ALA A 319 16.82 22.65 -5.27
CA ALA A 319 18.01 23.49 -5.08
C ALA A 319 19.26 22.93 -5.77
N ALA A 320 19.97 23.79 -6.48
CA ALA A 320 21.28 23.46 -7.06
C ALA A 320 22.44 23.61 -6.05
N SER A 321 22.21 24.33 -4.95
CA SER A 321 23.17 24.57 -3.88
C SER A 321 22.48 24.77 -2.54
N ALA A 322 23.22 24.65 -1.44
CA ALA A 322 22.69 24.95 -0.11
C ALA A 322 22.20 26.41 -0.01
N PRO A 323 21.10 26.67 0.71
CA PRO A 323 20.63 28.02 0.97
C PRO A 323 21.70 28.88 1.68
N THR A 324 21.81 30.14 1.28
CA THR A 324 22.70 31.10 1.91
C THR A 324 22.13 31.61 3.24
N ASN A 325 22.99 32.11 4.15
CA ASN A 325 22.53 32.73 5.40
C ASN A 325 21.51 33.86 5.17
N ALA A 326 21.62 34.58 4.05
CA ALA A 326 20.67 35.64 3.70
C ALA A 326 19.28 35.06 3.37
N GLN A 327 19.20 33.93 2.67
CA GLN A 327 17.94 33.23 2.39
C GLN A 327 17.34 32.65 3.65
N LEU A 328 18.16 32.03 4.53
CA LEU A 328 17.72 31.55 5.83
C LEU A 328 17.19 32.70 6.70
N ASN A 329 17.90 33.86 6.77
CA ASN A 329 17.48 35.04 7.51
C ASN A 329 16.12 35.59 7.06
N ALA A 330 15.85 35.59 5.76
CA ALA A 330 14.63 36.14 5.19
C ALA A 330 13.37 35.39 5.65
N ILE A 331 13.49 34.10 5.93
CA ILE A 331 12.33 33.22 6.11
C ILE A 331 12.26 32.64 7.53
N LEU A 332 13.39 32.20 8.08
CA LEU A 332 13.44 31.44 9.33
C LEU A 332 13.40 32.33 10.57
N LYS A 333 12.62 31.94 11.56
CA LYS A 333 12.50 32.62 12.86
C LYS A 333 12.45 31.60 14.00
N ASN A 334 13.05 31.96 15.16
CA ASN A 334 13.02 31.17 16.37
C ASN A 334 11.77 31.42 17.23
N ALA A 335 11.68 30.79 18.39
CA ALA A 335 10.57 30.93 19.34
C ALA A 335 10.40 32.35 19.92
N ALA A 336 11.42 33.21 19.90
CA ALA A 336 11.29 34.62 20.24
C ALA A 336 10.78 35.48 19.06
N GLY A 337 10.65 34.90 17.87
CA GLY A 337 10.32 35.65 16.65
C GLY A 337 11.54 36.32 15.99
N THR A 338 12.74 36.04 16.46
CA THR A 338 13.98 36.59 15.92
C THR A 338 14.38 35.80 14.67
N ALA A 339 14.71 36.53 13.60
CA ALA A 339 15.16 35.95 12.35
C ALA A 339 16.52 35.23 12.52
N TYR A 340 16.77 34.24 11.66
CA TYR A 340 18.06 33.57 11.57
C TYR A 340 19.18 34.62 11.29
N PRO A 341 20.30 34.63 12.00
CA PRO A 341 21.33 35.65 11.81
C PRO A 341 21.99 35.62 10.43
N THR A 342 22.18 36.77 9.83
CA THR A 342 22.82 36.91 8.47
C THR A 342 24.26 36.39 8.44
N GLY A 343 24.97 36.46 9.57
CA GLY A 343 26.31 35.89 9.75
C GLY A 343 26.33 34.39 10.05
N GLY A 344 25.15 33.75 10.09
CA GLY A 344 24.99 32.37 10.54
C GLY A 344 24.80 32.24 12.05
N ALA A 345 24.00 31.29 12.48
CA ALA A 345 23.79 30.96 13.88
C ALA A 345 24.79 29.89 14.34
N ALA A 346 25.27 29.99 15.58
CA ALA A 346 26.09 28.93 16.16
C ALA A 346 25.25 27.67 16.48
N SER A 347 24.00 27.88 16.93
CA SER A 347 23.02 26.83 17.21
C SER A 347 21.62 27.47 17.31
N GLY A 348 20.59 26.65 17.16
CA GLY A 348 19.20 27.10 17.34
C GLY A 348 18.19 26.30 16.51
N VAL A 349 16.90 26.45 16.87
CA VAL A 349 15.78 25.86 16.17
C VAL A 349 14.91 26.97 15.58
N TYR A 350 14.60 26.84 14.31
CA TYR A 350 13.90 27.85 13.53
C TYR A 350 12.79 27.21 12.70
N VAL A 351 11.73 28.00 12.45
CA VAL A 351 10.62 27.61 11.56
C VAL A 351 10.33 28.74 10.58
N PRO A 352 9.89 28.42 9.35
CA PRO A 352 9.55 29.42 8.35
C PRO A 352 8.14 29.95 8.59
N TYR A 353 7.99 31.27 8.80
CA TYR A 353 6.69 31.92 8.83
C TYR A 353 6.77 33.39 8.47
N THR A 354 5.68 33.91 7.94
CA THR A 354 5.47 35.32 7.64
C THR A 354 4.62 35.98 8.72
N VAL A 355 4.71 37.30 8.81
CA VAL A 355 3.87 38.13 9.70
C VAL A 355 3.19 39.18 8.84
N SER A 356 1.85 39.24 8.91
CA SER A 356 1.05 40.18 8.11
C SER A 356 -0.17 40.68 8.89
N GLY A 357 -0.74 41.79 8.42
CA GLY A 357 -1.98 42.32 8.99
C GLY A 357 -1.82 43.16 10.25
N SER A 358 -2.96 43.74 10.70
CA SER A 358 -3.09 44.45 11.98
C SER A 358 -4.48 44.11 12.57
N PRO A 359 -4.57 43.31 13.62
CA PRO A 359 -3.45 42.76 14.40
C PRO A 359 -2.56 41.79 13.63
N ALA A 360 -1.30 41.66 14.04
CA ALA A 360 -0.30 40.83 13.37
C ALA A 360 -0.65 39.33 13.43
N VAL A 361 -0.82 38.71 12.28
CA VAL A 361 -1.06 37.28 12.10
C VAL A 361 0.22 36.61 11.62
N LYS A 362 0.61 35.54 12.27
CA LYS A 362 1.75 34.69 11.86
C LYS A 362 1.20 33.51 11.07
N THR A 363 1.76 33.32 9.86
CA THR A 363 1.33 32.24 8.97
C THR A 363 2.54 31.41 8.55
N PHE A 364 2.46 30.10 8.71
CA PHE A 364 3.50 29.16 8.28
C PHE A 364 3.69 29.25 6.77
N SER A 365 4.94 29.26 6.30
CA SER A 365 5.23 29.59 4.90
C SER A 365 6.19 28.61 4.20
N GLY A 366 6.55 27.49 4.81
CA GLY A 366 7.50 26.52 4.23
C GLY A 366 7.17 25.08 4.58
N GLY A 367 8.16 24.19 4.42
CA GLY A 367 7.98 22.76 4.53
C GLY A 367 8.46 22.14 5.84
N GLY A 368 9.00 22.89 6.82
CA GLY A 368 9.47 22.19 7.99
C GLY A 368 10.19 22.97 9.10
N ILE A 369 11.08 22.27 9.78
CA ILE A 369 11.85 22.73 10.93
C ILE A 369 13.32 22.73 10.56
N TYR A 370 14.01 23.84 10.77
CA TYR A 370 15.44 23.99 10.57
C TYR A 370 16.17 24.00 11.92
N VAL A 371 17.17 23.16 12.06
CA VAL A 371 18.03 23.11 13.24
C VAL A 371 19.47 23.41 12.84
N GLN A 372 20.05 24.46 13.41
CA GLN A 372 21.46 24.79 13.22
C GLN A 372 22.32 24.15 14.33
N GLY A 373 23.31 23.35 13.92
CA GLY A 373 24.20 22.62 14.81
C GLY A 373 23.66 21.24 15.22
N ASN A 374 24.45 20.48 15.97
CA ASN A 374 24.12 19.13 16.39
C ASN A 374 22.88 19.11 17.30
N ALA A 375 22.07 18.07 17.17
CA ALA A 375 20.84 17.94 17.95
C ALA A 375 20.56 16.53 18.41
N GLN A 376 19.82 16.42 19.51
CA GLN A 376 19.06 15.22 19.88
C GLN A 376 17.59 15.48 19.56
N VAL A 377 16.90 14.51 18.99
CA VAL A 377 15.51 14.62 18.54
C VAL A 377 14.70 13.48 19.12
N THR A 378 13.62 13.83 19.84
CA THR A 378 12.61 12.86 20.27
C THR A 378 11.28 13.17 19.57
N LEU A 379 10.73 12.16 18.91
CA LEU A 379 9.45 12.23 18.21
C LEU A 379 8.36 11.61 19.08
N ALA A 380 7.21 12.27 19.21
CA ALA A 380 6.11 11.74 20.00
C ALA A 380 4.74 12.21 19.47
N PRO A 381 3.71 11.37 19.45
CA PRO A 381 2.33 11.83 19.33
C PRO A 381 1.94 12.67 20.54
N VAL A 382 1.18 13.72 20.34
CA VAL A 382 0.58 14.47 21.46
C VAL A 382 -0.57 13.64 22.01
N SER A 383 -0.51 13.28 23.30
CA SER A 383 -1.47 12.35 23.93
C SER A 383 -2.91 12.85 23.93
N THR A 384 -3.11 14.16 23.91
CA THR A 384 -4.43 14.84 23.93
C THR A 384 -5.00 15.13 22.54
N SER A 385 -4.25 14.81 21.48
CA SER A 385 -4.66 15.01 20.08
C SER A 385 -4.58 13.71 19.29
N THR A 386 -5.43 13.59 18.28
CA THR A 386 -5.40 12.47 17.32
C THR A 386 -4.54 12.77 16.10
N THR A 387 -4.11 14.01 15.91
CA THR A 387 -3.40 14.52 14.73
C THR A 387 -2.08 15.20 15.04
N ALA A 388 -1.91 15.72 16.25
CA ALA A 388 -0.75 16.52 16.60
C ALA A 388 0.51 15.66 16.80
N GLN A 389 1.59 16.05 16.14
CA GLN A 389 2.93 15.50 16.27
C GLN A 389 3.83 16.46 17.04
N GLN A 390 4.56 15.94 18.01
CA GLN A 390 5.55 16.70 18.79
C GLN A 390 6.96 16.33 18.39
N TYR A 391 7.80 17.33 18.29
CA TYR A 391 9.26 17.25 18.07
C TYR A 391 9.95 17.91 19.26
N THR A 392 10.65 17.14 20.08
CA THR A 392 11.47 17.67 21.17
C THR A 392 12.92 17.65 20.71
N ILE A 393 13.52 18.83 20.59
CA ILE A 393 14.85 19.04 20.03
C ILE A 393 15.75 19.64 21.11
N VAL A 394 16.80 18.91 21.48
CA VAL A 394 17.85 19.42 22.37
C VAL A 394 19.06 19.79 21.53
N ASN A 395 19.34 21.09 21.45
CA ASN A 395 20.41 21.66 20.64
C ASN A 395 21.31 22.55 21.55
N SER A 396 22.58 22.21 21.67
CA SER A 396 23.54 22.92 22.55
C SER A 396 23.02 23.08 23.99
N GLY A 397 22.34 22.07 24.54
CA GLY A 397 21.79 22.08 25.89
C GLY A 397 20.47 22.87 26.06
N VAL A 398 19.95 23.48 25.00
CA VAL A 398 18.67 24.18 25.00
C VAL A 398 17.59 23.27 24.41
N THR A 399 16.48 23.13 25.13
CA THR A 399 15.34 22.34 24.67
C THR A 399 14.35 23.23 23.92
N THR A 400 14.03 22.81 22.70
CA THR A 400 12.93 23.37 21.89
C THR A 400 11.90 22.29 21.63
N THR A 401 10.63 22.60 21.88
CA THR A 401 9.50 21.75 21.52
C THR A 401 8.74 22.40 20.36
N VAL A 402 8.58 21.67 19.27
CA VAL A 402 7.70 22.06 18.17
C VAL A 402 6.52 21.11 18.15
N VAL A 403 5.31 21.64 18.16
CA VAL A 403 4.08 20.87 18.02
C VAL A 403 3.37 21.31 16.74
N ILE A 404 3.08 20.34 15.87
CA ILE A 404 2.38 20.54 14.61
C ILE A 404 1.05 19.82 14.71
N ASP A 405 -0.06 20.55 14.64
CA ASP A 405 -1.41 19.99 14.70
C ASP A 405 -2.22 20.42 13.46
N PRO A 406 -2.34 19.55 12.44
CA PRO A 406 -3.11 19.85 11.23
C PRO A 406 -4.61 20.07 11.48
N ALA A 407 -5.17 19.52 12.54
CA ALA A 407 -6.59 19.66 12.85
C ALA A 407 -6.92 20.88 13.74
N ALA A 408 -5.93 21.60 14.24
CA ALA A 408 -6.15 22.76 15.09
C ALA A 408 -6.51 24.01 14.24
N GLY A 409 -7.70 24.59 14.48
CA GLY A 409 -8.18 25.75 13.73
C GLY A 409 -8.58 25.39 12.28
N SER A 410 -8.61 26.40 11.41
CA SER A 410 -9.05 26.23 10.01
C SER A 410 -7.92 25.84 9.04
N ALA A 411 -6.66 26.05 9.43
CA ALA A 411 -5.47 25.82 8.58
C ALA A 411 -4.40 24.99 9.30
N GLY A 412 -4.72 24.38 10.45
CA GLY A 412 -3.74 23.80 11.33
C GLY A 412 -2.99 24.84 12.17
N THR A 413 -2.17 24.37 13.09
CA THR A 413 -1.38 25.24 13.99
C THR A 413 -0.01 24.63 14.23
N THR A 414 1.01 25.45 14.17
CA THR A 414 2.37 25.12 14.59
C THR A 414 2.75 25.95 15.81
N THR A 415 3.16 25.29 16.88
CA THR A 415 3.64 25.96 18.10
C THR A 415 5.11 25.62 18.30
N ILE A 416 5.96 26.64 18.46
CA ILE A 416 7.38 26.49 18.80
C ILE A 416 7.63 27.11 20.18
N THR A 417 8.16 26.31 21.10
CA THR A 417 8.53 26.72 22.46
C THR A 417 9.99 26.41 22.72
N THR A 418 10.78 27.42 23.08
CA THR A 418 12.19 27.22 23.41
C THR A 418 12.46 27.70 24.84
N THR A 419 13.15 26.87 25.61
CA THR A 419 13.55 27.22 26.99
C THR A 419 14.35 28.53 26.99
N GLY A 420 13.87 29.51 27.75
CA GLY A 420 14.48 30.84 27.86
C GLY A 420 14.13 31.83 26.74
N LEU A 421 13.46 31.41 25.65
CA LEU A 421 13.03 32.31 24.55
C LEU A 421 11.52 32.50 24.47
N GLY A 422 10.74 31.65 25.12
CA GLY A 422 9.27 31.71 25.12
C GLY A 422 8.61 30.84 24.06
N THR A 423 7.35 31.18 23.72
CA THR A 423 6.47 30.40 22.84
C THR A 423 5.92 31.27 21.72
N GLN A 424 5.90 30.74 20.51
CA GLN A 424 5.20 31.29 19.35
C GLN A 424 4.15 30.30 18.86
N THR A 425 2.94 30.79 18.61
CA THR A 425 1.88 30.06 17.93
C THR A 425 1.71 30.65 16.53
N ILE A 426 1.70 29.81 15.52
CA ILE A 426 1.73 30.15 14.10
C ILE A 426 0.55 29.44 13.45
N ASN A 427 -0.27 30.16 12.70
CA ASN A 427 -1.36 29.58 11.93
C ASN A 427 -0.77 28.80 10.74
N GLY A 428 -1.29 27.61 10.50
CA GLY A 428 -0.81 26.72 9.48
C GLY A 428 0.24 25.72 9.97
N VAL A 429 0.50 24.76 9.14
CA VAL A 429 1.45 23.66 9.33
C VAL A 429 2.43 23.58 8.15
N PRO A 430 3.56 22.91 8.30
CA PRO A 430 4.45 22.63 7.18
C PRO A 430 3.73 21.92 6.05
N GLN A 431 4.03 22.33 4.81
CA GLN A 431 3.35 21.81 3.63
C GLN A 431 4.34 21.46 2.54
N GLN A 432 4.00 20.46 1.75
CA GLN A 432 4.72 20.14 0.52
C GLN A 432 4.02 20.83 -0.67
N PHE A 433 4.81 21.47 -1.53
CA PHE A 433 4.35 22.09 -2.76
C PHE A 433 5.00 21.46 -3.97
N SER A 434 4.31 21.50 -5.11
CA SER A 434 4.92 21.15 -6.39
C SER A 434 5.76 22.29 -6.93
N SER A 435 6.55 22.01 -7.96
CA SER A 435 7.32 23.03 -8.70
C SER A 435 6.45 24.12 -9.35
N ALA A 436 5.14 23.95 -9.39
CA ALA A 436 4.14 24.91 -9.88
C ALA A 436 3.38 25.58 -8.72
N ASP A 437 3.92 25.57 -7.50
CA ASP A 437 3.32 26.10 -6.26
C ASP A 437 1.94 25.51 -5.93
N GLN A 438 1.66 24.32 -6.43
CA GLN A 438 0.45 23.60 -6.12
C GLN A 438 0.63 22.82 -4.80
N LEU A 439 -0.28 23.07 -3.85
CA LEU A 439 -0.30 22.38 -2.57
C LEU A 439 -0.50 20.86 -2.77
N MET A 440 0.36 20.07 -2.13
CA MET A 440 0.33 18.62 -2.19
C MET A 440 -0.26 17.98 -0.94
N GLY A 441 -0.06 18.61 0.19
CA GLY A 441 -0.53 18.15 1.47
C GLY A 441 0.39 18.54 2.61
N ASP A 442 -0.07 18.26 3.81
CA ASP A 442 0.69 18.48 5.03
C ASP A 442 1.87 17.50 5.07
N ALA A 443 3.06 18.03 5.21
CA ALA A 443 4.29 17.25 5.28
C ALA A 443 5.38 18.03 6.00
N THR A 444 6.19 17.36 6.81
CA THR A 444 7.22 17.99 7.60
C THR A 444 8.62 17.53 7.18
N MET A 445 9.49 18.49 6.87
CA MET A 445 10.94 18.28 6.81
C MET A 445 11.56 18.71 8.14
N LEU A 446 12.24 17.82 8.82
CA LEU A 446 13.13 18.16 9.94
C LEU A 446 14.57 18.10 9.45
N PHE A 447 15.14 19.24 9.14
CA PHE A 447 16.51 19.35 8.65
C PHE A 447 17.44 19.85 9.75
N VAL A 448 18.47 19.05 10.06
CA VAL A 448 19.50 19.39 11.03
C VAL A 448 20.79 19.69 10.28
N ASN A 449 21.18 20.96 10.28
CA ASN A 449 22.49 21.39 9.75
C ASN A 449 23.59 21.05 10.77
N GLY A 450 23.88 19.78 10.91
CA GLY A 450 24.75 19.15 11.88
C GLY A 450 24.43 17.67 12.03
N ALA A 451 25.04 17.00 12.99
CA ALA A 451 24.77 15.61 13.34
C ALA A 451 23.51 15.49 14.21
N ILE A 452 22.75 14.42 13.99
CA ILE A 452 21.70 14.00 14.91
C ILE A 452 22.31 12.99 15.86
N THR A 453 22.67 13.46 17.06
CA THR A 453 23.37 12.67 18.06
C THR A 453 22.49 11.73 18.87
N GLY A 454 21.17 11.83 18.69
CA GLY A 454 20.16 10.93 19.24
C GLY A 454 18.83 11.15 18.55
N LEU A 455 18.28 10.10 17.92
CA LEU A 455 16.96 10.07 17.34
C LEU A 455 16.17 8.91 17.97
N SER A 456 15.02 9.17 18.55
CA SER A 456 14.20 8.15 19.18
C SER A 456 12.73 8.55 19.26
N GLY A 457 11.85 7.59 19.55
CA GLY A 457 10.54 7.82 20.11
C GLY A 457 10.59 8.16 21.60
N PRO A 458 9.43 8.27 22.28
CA PRO A 458 9.33 8.68 23.68
C PRO A 458 9.76 7.59 24.67
N GLY A 459 9.88 6.36 24.22
CA GLY A 459 10.31 5.21 25.03
C GLY A 459 10.09 3.89 24.31
N GLN A 460 10.57 2.82 24.95
CA GLN A 460 10.49 1.47 24.41
C GLN A 460 9.04 1.04 24.14
N GLY A 461 8.76 0.57 22.92
CA GLY A 461 7.43 0.10 22.49
C GLY A 461 6.37 1.20 22.43
N GLN A 462 6.77 2.48 22.50
CA GLN A 462 5.84 3.60 22.42
C GLN A 462 5.87 4.23 21.03
N ALA A 463 4.68 4.65 20.58
CA ALA A 463 4.56 5.32 19.29
C ALA A 463 5.37 6.63 19.26
N ALA A 464 6.10 6.82 18.18
CA ALA A 464 6.86 8.02 17.87
C ALA A 464 6.14 8.89 16.83
N ILE A 465 5.43 8.28 15.89
CA ILE A 465 4.81 8.94 14.75
C ILE A 465 3.29 8.86 14.86
N GLN A 466 2.65 10.03 14.86
CA GLN A 466 1.20 10.18 14.88
C GLN A 466 0.59 9.73 13.56
N ASN A 467 -0.67 9.30 13.59
CA ASN A 467 -1.46 9.01 12.39
C ASN A 467 -1.47 10.24 11.46
N ALA A 468 -1.47 10.00 10.16
CA ALA A 468 -1.42 11.01 9.09
C ALA A 468 -0.17 11.93 9.10
N THR A 469 0.85 11.63 9.89
CA THR A 469 2.10 12.40 9.89
C THR A 469 3.01 11.94 8.76
N ALA A 470 3.29 12.80 7.80
CA ALA A 470 4.31 12.60 6.78
C ALA A 470 5.58 13.39 7.15
N LEU A 471 6.68 12.68 7.42
CA LEU A 471 7.89 13.24 7.98
C LEU A 471 9.14 12.72 7.27
N THR A 472 10.10 13.60 7.02
CA THR A 472 11.49 13.22 6.73
C THR A 472 12.44 13.94 7.69
N VAL A 473 13.35 13.18 8.31
CA VAL A 473 14.38 13.65 9.22
C VAL A 473 15.73 13.56 8.50
N VAL A 474 16.46 14.67 8.44
CA VAL A 474 17.70 14.77 7.65
C VAL A 474 18.85 15.37 8.49
N ALA A 475 20.02 14.73 8.44
CA ALA A 475 21.29 15.34 8.84
C ALA A 475 22.04 15.82 7.59
N SER A 476 22.60 17.02 7.67
CA SER A 476 23.26 17.66 6.52
C SER A 476 24.60 17.02 6.12
N GLY A 477 24.85 16.92 4.82
CA GLY A 477 26.15 16.53 4.28
C GLY A 477 26.64 15.16 4.78
N THR A 478 27.83 15.14 5.37
CA THR A 478 28.49 13.93 5.89
C THR A 478 28.19 13.67 7.37
N ASN A 479 27.25 14.39 7.95
CA ASN A 479 26.91 14.22 9.37
C ASN A 479 26.12 12.92 9.60
N ASP A 480 26.43 12.27 10.70
CA ASP A 480 25.79 11.02 11.12
C ASP A 480 24.41 11.27 11.76
N ILE A 481 23.55 10.24 11.68
CA ILE A 481 22.34 10.13 12.47
C ILE A 481 22.49 8.95 13.41
N THR A 482 22.34 9.18 14.71
CA THR A 482 22.40 8.12 15.73
C THR A 482 20.99 7.81 16.23
N ILE A 483 20.49 6.61 15.96
CA ILE A 483 19.21 6.11 16.46
C ILE A 483 19.46 5.45 17.81
N THR A 484 18.79 5.95 18.85
CA THR A 484 19.04 5.54 20.24
C THR A 484 17.90 4.74 20.87
N GLY A 485 16.74 4.65 20.24
CA GLY A 485 15.59 3.89 20.72
C GLY A 485 14.55 3.69 19.65
N ASP A 486 13.46 3.01 20.00
CA ASP A 486 12.38 2.69 19.08
C ASP A 486 11.78 3.94 18.43
N ILE A 487 11.41 3.79 17.16
CA ILE A 487 10.69 4.80 16.38
C ILE A 487 9.52 4.10 15.71
N LEU A 488 8.37 4.07 16.36
CA LEU A 488 7.21 3.28 15.95
C LEU A 488 6.10 4.16 15.36
N TYR A 489 5.40 3.65 14.37
CA TYR A 489 4.13 4.23 13.98
C TYR A 489 3.07 4.01 15.06
N LYS A 490 2.14 4.94 15.21
CA LYS A 490 0.99 4.77 16.13
C LYS A 490 0.05 3.67 15.66
N ALA A 491 -0.06 3.48 14.36
CA ALA A 491 -0.79 2.39 13.74
C ALA A 491 0.10 1.77 12.65
N GLU A 492 0.52 0.52 12.85
CA GLU A 492 1.41 -0.16 11.93
C GLU A 492 0.69 -0.49 10.61
N PRO A 493 1.17 0.01 9.45
CA PRO A 493 0.48 -0.16 8.18
C PRO A 493 0.70 -1.51 7.51
N VAL A 494 1.63 -2.32 8.01
CA VAL A 494 1.95 -3.65 7.47
C VAL A 494 1.94 -4.73 8.54
N THR A 495 1.80 -5.98 8.13
CA THR A 495 1.83 -7.13 9.04
C THR A 495 3.26 -7.41 9.48
N MET A 496 3.53 -7.36 10.79
CA MET A 496 4.85 -7.51 11.37
C MET A 496 5.28 -8.97 11.54
N THR A 497 4.31 -9.88 11.59
CA THR A 497 4.55 -11.31 11.84
C THR A 497 3.76 -12.15 10.85
N GLY A 498 4.30 -13.31 10.49
CA GLY A 498 3.62 -14.20 9.57
C GLY A 498 4.57 -15.11 8.81
N THR A 499 4.04 -15.81 7.82
CA THR A 499 4.81 -16.58 6.85
C THR A 499 5.34 -15.67 5.74
N VAL A 500 6.23 -16.17 4.88
CA VAL A 500 6.71 -15.45 3.68
C VAL A 500 5.57 -14.86 2.83
N ALA A 501 4.41 -15.52 2.81
CA ALA A 501 3.25 -15.07 2.04
C ALA A 501 2.38 -14.03 2.75
N THR A 502 2.49 -13.89 4.06
CA THR A 502 1.60 -13.04 4.88
C THR A 502 2.33 -11.91 5.61
N ILE A 503 3.65 -11.98 5.71
CA ILE A 503 4.47 -10.92 6.29
C ILE A 503 4.48 -9.70 5.37
N ASP A 504 4.64 -8.51 5.91
CA ASP A 504 4.64 -7.20 5.23
C ASP A 504 3.39 -6.85 4.40
N GLN A 505 2.32 -7.64 4.52
CA GLN A 505 1.07 -7.32 3.84
C GLN A 505 0.41 -6.08 4.44
N LEU A 506 -0.21 -5.26 3.57
CA LEU A 506 -0.88 -4.04 4.01
C LEU A 506 -2.02 -4.33 4.98
N VAL A 507 -2.11 -3.53 6.03
CA VAL A 507 -3.22 -3.48 6.98
C VAL A 507 -4.04 -2.22 6.67
N PRO A 508 -5.09 -2.31 5.82
CA PRO A 508 -5.79 -1.13 5.31
C PRO A 508 -6.38 -0.22 6.39
N ALA A 509 -6.83 -0.81 7.50
CA ALA A 509 -7.39 -0.05 8.63
C ALA A 509 -6.35 0.84 9.34
N ASN A 510 -5.08 0.50 9.25
CA ASN A 510 -3.98 1.21 9.88
C ASN A 510 -3.28 2.19 8.93
N ASN A 511 -3.64 2.18 7.65
CA ASN A 511 -3.05 3.07 6.65
C ASN A 511 -3.71 4.45 6.71
N THR A 512 -3.21 5.31 7.59
CA THR A 512 -3.70 6.68 7.81
C THR A 512 -2.83 7.73 7.15
N GLY A 513 -1.87 7.35 6.30
CA GLY A 513 -0.95 8.26 5.62
C GLY A 513 0.33 8.57 6.40
N GLN A 514 0.52 7.98 7.59
CA GLN A 514 1.76 8.11 8.36
C GLN A 514 2.95 7.54 7.59
N VAL A 515 4.04 8.28 7.55
CA VAL A 515 5.28 7.86 6.87
C VAL A 515 6.48 8.60 7.44
N LEU A 516 7.59 7.87 7.61
CA LEU A 516 8.85 8.45 8.05
C LEU A 516 9.99 8.08 7.10
N GLY A 517 10.78 9.08 6.73
CA GLY A 517 12.09 8.93 6.13
C GLY A 517 13.19 9.41 7.07
N VAL A 518 14.31 8.69 7.11
CA VAL A 518 15.52 9.10 7.83
C VAL A 518 16.65 9.13 6.82
N TYR A 519 17.27 10.29 6.61
CA TYR A 519 18.22 10.48 5.51
C TYR A 519 19.49 11.25 5.93
N THR A 520 20.65 10.76 5.52
CA THR A 520 21.90 11.50 5.43
C THR A 520 22.57 11.23 4.09
N SER A 521 23.12 12.26 3.43
CA SER A 521 23.71 12.09 2.11
C SER A 521 25.11 11.48 2.14
N GLY A 522 25.89 11.61 3.22
CA GLY A 522 27.26 11.13 3.26
C GLY A 522 27.70 10.54 4.60
N GLY A 523 26.89 10.72 5.65
CA GLY A 523 27.15 10.16 6.97
C GLY A 523 26.63 8.72 7.12
N ASN A 524 26.87 8.15 8.29
CA ASN A 524 26.31 6.86 8.69
C ASN A 524 24.98 7.05 9.42
N ILE A 525 24.17 6.00 9.42
CA ILE A 525 23.08 5.86 10.38
C ILE A 525 23.56 4.86 11.44
N ASN A 526 23.84 5.40 12.62
CA ASN A 526 24.40 4.66 13.74
C ASN A 526 23.25 4.11 14.60
N LEU A 527 23.28 2.80 14.85
CA LEU A 527 22.36 2.14 15.77
C LEU A 527 23.04 2.06 17.15
N ALA A 528 22.62 2.92 18.07
CA ALA A 528 23.13 2.99 19.43
C ALA A 528 21.99 2.71 20.42
N ASN A 529 21.45 1.49 20.37
CA ASN A 529 20.32 1.11 21.19
C ASN A 529 20.59 1.28 22.68
N SER A 530 19.81 2.11 23.35
CA SER A 530 19.88 2.36 24.79
C SER A 530 18.78 1.66 25.59
N GLN A 531 17.96 0.82 24.94
CA GLN A 531 16.82 0.17 25.57
C GLN A 531 17.22 -1.08 26.36
N SER A 532 16.54 -1.31 27.48
CA SER A 532 16.88 -2.37 28.43
C SER A 532 16.66 -3.79 27.92
N ASN A 533 15.73 -4.00 26.96
CA ASN A 533 15.47 -5.32 26.37
C ASN A 533 16.45 -5.69 25.25
N GLY A 534 17.30 -4.77 24.82
CA GLY A 534 18.23 -4.96 23.72
C GLY A 534 17.58 -5.03 22.33
N ASN A 535 16.26 -4.86 22.18
CA ASN A 535 15.57 -4.82 20.90
C ASN A 535 15.51 -3.39 20.37
N LEU A 536 15.45 -3.23 19.06
CA LEU A 536 15.30 -1.94 18.39
C LEU A 536 14.37 -2.11 17.20
N GLU A 537 13.31 -1.32 17.19
CA GLU A 537 12.34 -1.29 16.08
C GLU A 537 12.25 0.12 15.49
N ILE A 538 12.32 0.19 14.15
CA ILE A 538 12.39 1.44 13.40
C ILE A 538 11.41 1.36 12.23
N ASP A 539 10.31 2.09 12.35
CA ASP A 539 9.31 2.21 11.28
C ASP A 539 9.65 3.41 10.41
N ALA A 540 10.57 3.21 9.50
CA ALA A 540 11.04 4.24 8.60
C ALA A 540 11.71 3.66 7.36
N SER A 541 11.65 4.37 6.24
CA SER A 541 12.62 4.20 5.17
C SER A 541 13.92 4.92 5.55
N ILE A 542 15.00 4.15 5.65
CA ILE A 542 16.30 4.63 6.14
C ILE A 542 17.26 4.75 4.97
N ALA A 543 17.83 5.94 4.73
CA ALA A 543 18.78 6.16 3.66
C ALA A 543 20.06 6.87 4.13
N CYS A 544 21.22 6.24 3.90
CA CYS A 544 22.53 6.84 4.00
C CYS A 544 23.24 6.65 2.65
N ILE A 545 22.87 7.51 1.68
CA ILE A 545 23.21 7.33 0.27
C ILE A 545 23.50 8.64 -0.45
N SER A 546 24.60 8.67 -1.18
CA SER A 546 24.91 9.71 -2.17
C SER A 546 25.95 9.23 -3.17
N ALA A 547 26.12 9.97 -4.25
CA ALA A 547 27.13 9.69 -5.29
C ALA A 547 28.56 9.71 -4.78
N THR A 548 28.84 10.48 -3.73
CA THR A 548 30.19 10.66 -3.14
C THR A 548 30.31 10.12 -1.71
N GLY A 549 29.22 9.62 -1.14
CA GLY A 549 29.17 9.12 0.22
C GLY A 549 29.68 7.68 0.33
N SER A 550 30.07 7.32 1.55
CA SER A 550 30.40 5.93 1.94
C SER A 550 29.52 5.43 3.08
N GLY A 551 28.43 6.13 3.36
CA GLY A 551 27.54 5.88 4.48
C GLY A 551 26.91 4.49 4.48
N GLY A 552 26.75 3.94 5.66
CA GLY A 552 26.11 2.66 5.91
C GLY A 552 25.34 2.67 7.23
N LEU A 553 24.56 1.63 7.43
CA LEU A 553 23.90 1.37 8.70
C LEU A 553 24.87 0.61 9.61
N VAL A 554 25.26 1.22 10.73
CA VAL A 554 26.35 0.74 11.61
C VAL A 554 25.83 0.56 13.03
N ASN A 555 26.20 -0.52 13.69
CA ASN A 555 25.99 -0.64 15.13
C ASN A 555 27.16 -0.02 15.90
N THR A 556 26.89 1.04 16.65
CA THR A 556 27.90 1.76 17.45
C THR A 556 27.68 1.61 18.96
N GLY A 557 26.59 1.02 19.39
CA GLY A 557 26.22 0.77 20.78
C GLY A 557 26.44 -0.67 21.24
N ALA A 558 25.74 -1.04 22.30
CA ALA A 558 25.65 -2.42 22.76
C ALA A 558 25.02 -3.31 21.64
N GLY A 559 25.26 -4.62 21.71
CA GLY A 559 24.66 -5.57 20.77
C GLY A 559 23.14 -5.43 20.76
N ILE A 560 22.55 -5.51 19.57
CA ILE A 560 21.10 -5.50 19.40
C ILE A 560 20.63 -6.95 19.32
N ASN A 561 19.72 -7.35 20.22
CA ASN A 561 19.15 -8.70 20.18
C ASN A 561 18.29 -8.88 18.92
N THR A 562 17.26 -8.06 18.79
CA THR A 562 16.39 -8.05 17.60
C THR A 562 16.36 -6.64 17.00
N LEU A 563 16.76 -6.53 15.76
CA LEU A 563 16.58 -5.33 14.95
C LEU A 563 15.42 -5.54 13.99
N THR A 564 14.39 -4.72 14.11
CA THR A 564 13.28 -4.68 13.15
C THR A 564 13.28 -3.33 12.44
N ILE A 565 13.22 -3.35 11.11
CA ILE A 565 13.07 -2.17 10.26
C ILE A 565 11.85 -2.37 9.40
N VAL A 566 10.89 -1.45 9.45
CA VAL A 566 9.72 -1.43 8.58
C VAL A 566 9.81 -0.26 7.62
N GLY A 567 10.05 -0.55 6.35
CA GLY A 567 10.30 0.47 5.33
C GLY A 567 11.33 0.00 4.32
N GLY A 568 12.42 0.74 4.20
CA GLY A 568 13.52 0.40 3.29
C GLY A 568 14.87 0.60 3.97
N ARG A 569 15.84 -0.22 3.59
CA ARG A 569 17.24 -0.10 3.99
C ARG A 569 18.08 0.31 2.78
N ILE A 570 18.40 1.58 2.68
CA ILE A 570 19.11 2.18 1.55
C ILE A 570 20.46 2.71 2.05
N GLN A 571 21.59 2.23 1.48
CA GLN A 571 22.92 2.61 1.94
C GLN A 571 23.94 2.55 0.80
N ASN A 572 25.03 3.30 0.92
CA ASN A 572 26.10 3.24 -0.05
C ASN A 572 26.88 1.93 0.04
N THR A 573 27.23 1.52 1.25
CA THR A 573 28.02 0.31 1.49
C THR A 573 27.37 -0.57 2.55
N ILE A 574 27.48 -1.88 2.41
CA ILE A 574 27.09 -2.82 3.46
C ILE A 574 28.08 -2.68 4.62
N GLN A 575 27.56 -2.43 5.80
CA GLN A 575 28.31 -2.42 7.05
C GLN A 575 27.85 -3.58 7.94
N ASN A 576 28.75 -4.01 8.81
CA ASN A 576 28.44 -5.08 9.75
C ASN A 576 27.54 -4.54 10.88
N ILE A 577 26.36 -5.15 11.04
CA ILE A 577 25.46 -4.87 12.14
C ILE A 577 25.42 -6.12 13.01
N ASN A 578 25.98 -6.02 14.21
CA ASN A 578 25.98 -7.12 15.17
C ASN A 578 24.59 -7.26 15.81
N THR A 579 23.80 -8.18 15.32
CA THR A 579 22.44 -8.47 15.80
C THR A 579 22.23 -9.98 15.89
N THR A 580 21.49 -10.44 16.88
CA THR A 580 21.10 -11.86 16.98
C THR A 580 20.01 -12.19 15.96
N THR A 581 19.01 -11.33 15.85
CA THR A 581 17.89 -11.46 14.88
C THR A 581 17.73 -10.16 14.11
N ARG A 582 17.43 -10.28 12.81
CA ARG A 582 17.18 -9.14 11.94
C ARG A 582 15.92 -9.37 11.10
N ASN A 583 14.98 -8.44 11.21
CA ASN A 583 13.75 -8.39 10.40
C ASN A 583 13.79 -7.11 9.57
N VAL A 584 13.85 -7.24 8.26
CA VAL A 584 13.73 -6.11 7.33
C VAL A 584 12.44 -6.32 6.55
N LEU A 585 11.41 -5.58 6.93
CA LEU A 585 10.07 -5.65 6.36
C LEU A 585 9.85 -4.44 5.48
N PHE A 586 9.34 -4.67 4.30
CA PHE A 586 9.10 -3.60 3.35
C PHE A 586 7.73 -2.96 3.58
N ASP A 587 7.67 -1.66 3.58
CA ASP A 587 6.39 -0.95 3.55
C ASP A 587 5.83 -0.98 2.13
N ARG A 588 4.89 -1.89 1.87
CA ARG A 588 4.31 -2.12 0.54
C ARG A 588 3.56 -0.92 -0.04
N ARG A 589 3.28 0.10 0.74
CA ARG A 589 2.73 1.36 0.25
C ARG A 589 3.67 2.05 -0.74
N PHE A 590 4.98 1.85 -0.59
CA PHE A 590 6.00 2.42 -1.47
C PHE A 590 6.03 1.81 -2.89
N LEU A 591 5.36 0.68 -3.12
CA LEU A 591 5.18 0.12 -4.46
C LEU A 591 4.14 0.88 -5.28
N SER A 592 3.23 1.58 -4.66
CA SER A 592 2.22 2.38 -5.36
C SER A 592 2.83 3.73 -5.74
N GLY A 593 3.32 3.82 -6.95
CA GLY A 593 4.10 4.91 -7.55
C GLY A 593 3.77 6.35 -7.15
N GLY A 594 4.15 6.77 -5.97
CA GLY A 594 3.94 8.11 -5.47
C GLY A 594 3.87 8.23 -3.95
N PHE A 595 3.63 7.15 -3.24
CA PHE A 595 3.72 7.15 -1.78
C PHE A 595 5.18 6.98 -1.36
N ALA A 596 5.71 7.96 -0.67
CA ALA A 596 7.07 7.97 -0.12
C ALA A 596 7.16 9.00 1.00
N PRO A 597 8.17 8.92 1.87
CA PRO A 597 8.44 10.02 2.79
C PRO A 597 8.68 11.34 2.01
N PRO A 598 8.14 12.46 2.48
CA PRO A 598 8.23 13.74 1.78
C PRO A 598 9.70 14.13 1.56
N TRP A 599 10.05 14.60 0.36
CA TRP A 599 11.42 14.99 -0.04
C TRP A 599 12.51 13.92 0.23
N PHE A 600 12.12 12.67 0.38
CA PHE A 600 13.08 11.57 0.51
C PHE A 600 13.94 11.48 -0.75
N PRO A 601 15.20 11.06 -0.67
CA PRO A 601 16.07 11.03 -1.83
C PRO A 601 15.44 10.22 -2.98
N SER A 602 15.55 10.74 -4.18
CA SER A 602 15.02 10.13 -5.39
C SER A 602 16.11 10.03 -6.47
N THR A 603 15.87 9.18 -7.42
CA THR A 603 16.71 8.98 -8.59
C THR A 603 15.88 9.02 -9.85
N THR A 604 16.51 9.33 -10.96
CA THR A 604 15.92 9.16 -12.27
C THR A 604 16.21 7.76 -12.77
N VAL A 605 15.16 6.96 -12.94
CA VAL A 605 15.27 5.66 -13.62
C VAL A 605 14.70 5.78 -15.01
N THR A 606 15.41 5.24 -15.99
CA THR A 606 14.84 5.10 -17.33
C THR A 606 13.75 4.02 -17.26
N ALA A 607 12.53 4.37 -17.58
CA ALA A 607 11.47 3.36 -17.70
C ALA A 607 11.92 2.31 -18.72
N ALA A 608 11.96 1.05 -18.33
CA ALA A 608 12.25 -0.03 -19.27
C ALA A 608 11.20 0.01 -20.37
N ALA A 609 11.64 -0.05 -21.63
CA ALA A 609 10.75 -0.19 -22.77
C ALA A 609 9.92 -1.46 -22.57
N GLY A 610 8.60 -1.30 -22.34
CA GLY A 610 7.70 -2.41 -22.06
C GLY A 610 6.97 -2.34 -20.70
N SER A 611 7.13 -1.30 -19.90
CA SER A 611 6.27 -1.07 -18.74
C SER A 611 4.85 -0.80 -19.22
N GLY A 612 4.07 -1.87 -19.33
CA GLY A 612 2.69 -1.82 -19.80
C GLY A 612 1.76 -1.10 -18.85
N THR A 613 0.55 -0.92 -19.30
CA THR A 613 -0.58 -0.44 -18.51
C THR A 613 -0.87 -1.42 -17.39
N SER A 614 -0.87 -0.98 -16.14
CA SER A 614 -1.34 -1.80 -15.01
C SER A 614 -2.76 -1.40 -14.65
N VAL A 615 -3.59 -2.42 -14.38
CA VAL A 615 -4.99 -2.21 -13.99
C VAL A 615 -5.20 -2.75 -12.59
N THR A 616 -5.70 -1.90 -11.71
CA THR A 616 -6.21 -2.30 -10.40
C THR A 616 -7.70 -2.00 -10.32
N THR A 617 -8.44 -2.88 -9.68
CA THR A 617 -9.88 -2.71 -9.53
C THR A 617 -10.25 -2.75 -8.05
N THR A 618 -11.06 -1.80 -7.61
CA THR A 618 -11.71 -1.86 -6.30
C THR A 618 -13.18 -2.19 -6.49
N TRP A 619 -13.64 -3.22 -5.81
CA TRP A 619 -15.01 -3.69 -5.84
C TRP A 619 -15.78 -3.07 -4.68
N LYS A 620 -16.90 -2.40 -4.95
CA LYS A 620 -17.83 -1.95 -3.90
C LYS A 620 -18.82 -3.04 -3.48
N GLY A 621 -18.84 -4.14 -4.21
CA GLY A 621 -19.68 -5.31 -3.98
C GLY A 621 -20.72 -5.53 -5.08
N VAL A 622 -21.15 -6.78 -5.20
CA VAL A 622 -22.27 -7.19 -6.04
C VAL A 622 -23.53 -7.15 -5.19
N GLN A 623 -24.49 -6.31 -5.54
CA GLN A 623 -25.81 -6.30 -4.90
C GLN A 623 -26.75 -7.20 -5.66
N TRP A 624 -27.40 -8.10 -4.93
CA TRP A 624 -28.48 -8.91 -5.45
C TRP A 624 -29.79 -8.16 -5.33
N LEU A 625 -30.37 -7.79 -6.48
CA LEU A 625 -31.70 -7.22 -6.51
C LEU A 625 -32.71 -8.35 -6.69
N ASN A 626 -33.29 -8.80 -5.59
CA ASN A 626 -34.39 -9.74 -5.61
C ASN A 626 -35.67 -8.97 -6.00
N LYS A 627 -36.02 -8.94 -7.26
CA LYS A 627 -37.38 -8.57 -7.70
C LYS A 627 -38.23 -9.83 -7.77
N THR A 628 -38.73 -10.25 -6.64
CA THR A 628 -39.91 -11.12 -6.60
C THR A 628 -41.12 -10.27 -6.96
N ASN A 629 -41.42 -10.11 -8.24
CA ASN A 629 -42.75 -9.79 -8.66
C ASN A 629 -43.48 -11.13 -8.82
N TYR A 630 -44.03 -11.64 -7.75
CA TYR A 630 -45.13 -12.57 -7.81
C TYR A 630 -46.38 -11.72 -8.09
N GLN A 631 -46.86 -11.71 -9.32
CA GLN A 631 -48.25 -11.57 -9.67
C GLN A 631 -48.80 -12.92 -10.10
#